data_1751a3557553ba450818c4e6c54f87e7
#
_entry.id   1751a3557553ba450818c4e6c54f87e7
#
_cell.length_a   1.000
_cell.length_b   1.000
_cell.length_c   1.000
_cell.angle_alpha   90.00
_cell.angle_beta   90.00
_cell.angle_gamma   90.00
#
_symmetry.space_group_name_H-M   'P 1'
#
loop_
_entity.id
_entity.type
_entity.pdbx_description
1 polymer ?
#
loop_
_entity_poly.entity_id
_entity_poly.type
_entity_poly.pdbx_seq_one_letter_code
_entity_poly.pdbx_strand_id
1 'polypeptide(L)'
;MNNKYDNLYKASIADPEKFWDEAAKDVKWFSPYKKVLDISNPPFYRWFVEGKINTCFNAVDRHVDEGNGSRTAIIYDSPVTSKKISFSYSEVKKIVSTFAGALKNFGIKKSDRIIIYMPMIPEAVFAMLACARIGAVHSVVFGGFAANELAARIDDSEAKLIISASCGFEPGKTIQYKPLLDEAIRLAALKPKKCVIFQRENNSVELGINDISWQDFIKNAKEADCEHMDANDPAYILYTSGTTGTPKGIVRDIGGHIVALKWSMKNIYNIDPGDIWWSASDIGWVVGHSYIVYGPLFHGCTTILYEGKPVGTPDAGSFWRVISEHKVKSLFTAPTAFRAIKKEDPEGRFLKKYDLSKFEILFLAGERADPDTIKWAENLLKKPVIDHWWQTETGWAISANCAGLDLFETKYGSAGKAVPGYNIQILKPDGTQAKPSEMGDVVVKLPLPPGTFPTLWKADKRYKENYMDPYKGYYKTYDAGHIDEDGYVWIMSRTDDIINVAGHRLSTGSMEEILSENTSVAECAVLGIADNLKGQIPLGLIVLKFGVAKNHEDISKECIQMIRDKIGPVAAFKNIVVVKRLPKTRSGKILRGTVGKIADQVPYKMPATIDDPVILDEIKLSLIKAGIIKN
;
A
#
# COMPACT_ATOMS: atom_id res chain seq x y z
N MET A 1 -19.94 10.90 -27.74
CA MET A 1 -19.63 9.69 -26.98
C MET A 1 -20.16 9.89 -25.58
N ASN A 2 -20.90 8.92 -25.02
CA ASN A 2 -21.43 9.03 -23.66
C ASN A 2 -20.25 8.84 -22.71
N ASN A 3 -19.69 9.93 -22.18
CA ASN A 3 -18.53 9.89 -21.30
C ASN A 3 -19.02 9.51 -19.88
N LYS A 4 -19.04 8.22 -19.59
CA LYS A 4 -19.56 7.64 -18.34
C LYS A 4 -18.76 8.15 -17.15
N TYR A 5 -17.43 8.25 -17.29
CA TYR A 5 -16.57 8.79 -16.23
C TYR A 5 -16.93 10.24 -15.90
N ASP A 6 -16.99 11.14 -16.89
CA ASP A 6 -17.27 12.56 -16.63
C ASP A 6 -18.62 12.79 -15.95
N ASN A 7 -19.64 12.02 -16.39
CA ASN A 7 -20.96 12.11 -15.79
C ASN A 7 -20.97 11.67 -14.34
N LEU A 8 -20.31 10.54 -14.02
CA LEU A 8 -20.22 10.03 -12.66
C LEU A 8 -19.33 10.91 -11.78
N TYR A 9 -18.21 11.40 -12.32
CA TYR A 9 -17.34 12.32 -11.59
C TYR A 9 -18.07 13.60 -11.21
N LYS A 10 -18.72 14.26 -12.17
CA LYS A 10 -19.51 15.46 -11.91
C LYS A 10 -20.61 15.21 -10.89
N ALA A 11 -21.36 14.11 -11.01
CA ALA A 11 -22.40 13.75 -10.04
C ALA A 11 -21.84 13.53 -8.64
N SER A 12 -20.71 12.85 -8.51
CA SER A 12 -20.07 12.56 -7.22
C SER A 12 -19.58 13.80 -6.48
N ILE A 13 -19.23 14.87 -7.22
CA ILE A 13 -18.77 16.14 -6.64
C ILE A 13 -19.93 17.09 -6.36
N ALA A 14 -20.97 17.06 -7.22
CA ALA A 14 -22.13 17.95 -7.08
C ALA A 14 -23.06 17.52 -5.92
N ASP A 15 -23.26 16.22 -5.74
CA ASP A 15 -24.11 15.64 -4.69
C ASP A 15 -23.49 14.33 -4.16
N PRO A 16 -22.47 14.43 -3.29
CA PRO A 16 -21.79 13.27 -2.77
C PRO A 16 -22.70 12.37 -1.91
N GLU A 17 -23.71 12.93 -1.23
CA GLU A 17 -24.63 12.12 -0.44
C GLU A 17 -25.44 11.19 -1.34
N LYS A 18 -26.07 11.73 -2.38
CA LYS A 18 -26.84 10.92 -3.34
C LYS A 18 -25.97 9.90 -4.07
N PHE A 19 -24.75 10.28 -4.46
CA PHE A 19 -23.82 9.38 -5.15
C PHE A 19 -23.45 8.17 -4.29
N TRP A 20 -23.11 8.40 -3.02
CA TRP A 20 -22.70 7.33 -2.11
C TRP A 20 -23.89 6.55 -1.53
N ASP A 21 -25.07 7.17 -1.43
CA ASP A 21 -26.31 6.46 -1.13
C ASP A 21 -26.62 5.41 -2.19
N GLU A 22 -26.48 5.75 -3.47
CA GLU A 22 -26.66 4.79 -4.57
C GLU A 22 -25.63 3.66 -4.53
N ALA A 23 -24.34 3.98 -4.29
CA ALA A 23 -23.29 2.98 -4.16
C ALA A 23 -23.53 2.05 -2.94
N ALA A 24 -24.11 2.56 -1.87
CA ALA A 24 -24.38 1.81 -0.65
C ALA A 24 -25.51 0.77 -0.80
N LYS A 25 -26.33 0.84 -1.86
CA LYS A 25 -27.35 -0.18 -2.16
C LYS A 25 -26.77 -1.51 -2.58
N ASP A 26 -25.54 -1.52 -3.07
CA ASP A 26 -24.84 -2.73 -3.49
C ASP A 26 -24.29 -3.57 -2.33
N VAL A 27 -24.35 -3.08 -1.09
CA VAL A 27 -23.89 -3.80 0.09
C VAL A 27 -25.05 -4.26 0.97
N LYS A 28 -24.80 -5.25 1.84
CA LYS A 28 -25.85 -5.80 2.69
C LYS A 28 -25.81 -5.17 4.07
N TRP A 29 -26.85 -4.44 4.42
CA TRP A 29 -27.08 -3.84 5.73
C TRP A 29 -27.99 -4.72 6.57
N PHE A 30 -27.67 -4.91 7.86
CA PHE A 30 -28.58 -5.53 8.84
C PHE A 30 -29.70 -4.55 9.22
N SER A 31 -29.34 -3.26 9.34
CA SER A 31 -30.30 -2.18 9.47
C SER A 31 -29.80 -0.98 8.65
N PRO A 32 -30.67 -0.31 7.88
CA PRO A 32 -30.26 0.82 7.06
C PRO A 32 -29.76 1.99 7.93
N TYR A 33 -28.88 2.80 7.36
CA TYR A 33 -28.45 4.06 7.97
C TYR A 33 -29.57 5.10 7.93
N LYS A 34 -29.56 6.04 8.89
CA LYS A 34 -30.51 7.16 8.93
C LYS A 34 -29.99 8.40 8.21
N LYS A 35 -28.70 8.56 8.09
CA LYS A 35 -28.05 9.70 7.44
C LYS A 35 -26.85 9.20 6.63
N VAL A 36 -26.76 9.64 5.38
CA VAL A 36 -25.68 9.23 4.48
C VAL A 36 -24.36 9.86 4.91
N LEU A 37 -24.37 11.19 5.13
CA LEU A 37 -23.18 11.94 5.55
C LEU A 37 -23.52 12.89 6.69
N ASP A 38 -22.77 12.82 7.78
CA ASP A 38 -22.85 13.76 8.88
C ASP A 38 -21.62 14.68 8.90
N ILE A 39 -21.87 15.97 8.69
CA ILE A 39 -20.88 17.05 8.67
C ILE A 39 -20.95 17.96 9.92
N SER A 40 -21.66 17.56 10.96
CA SER A 40 -21.95 18.40 12.13
C SER A 40 -20.72 18.66 13.02
N ASN A 41 -19.69 17.81 12.93
CA ASN A 41 -18.47 17.92 13.74
C ASN A 41 -17.19 17.91 12.87
N PRO A 42 -16.94 18.97 12.06
CA PRO A 42 -15.74 19.00 11.20
C PRO A 42 -14.44 19.10 12.05
N PRO A 43 -13.35 18.43 11.64
CA PRO A 43 -13.20 17.67 10.40
C PRO A 43 -13.54 16.18 10.54
N PHE A 44 -14.25 15.76 11.58
CA PHE A 44 -14.62 14.37 11.86
C PHE A 44 -15.94 14.04 11.19
N TYR A 45 -15.91 13.84 9.88
CA TYR A 45 -17.09 13.48 9.09
C TYR A 45 -17.42 11.99 9.25
N ARG A 46 -18.71 11.64 9.21
CA ARG A 46 -19.18 10.26 9.35
C ARG A 46 -20.12 9.89 8.20
N TRP A 47 -19.82 8.78 7.55
CA TRP A 47 -20.65 8.21 6.51
C TRP A 47 -21.57 7.12 7.07
N PHE A 48 -22.79 7.01 6.52
CA PHE A 48 -23.77 5.96 6.80
C PHE A 48 -24.12 5.82 8.30
N VAL A 49 -24.42 6.94 8.93
CA VAL A 49 -24.65 7.06 10.38
C VAL A 49 -25.81 6.21 10.86
N GLU A 50 -25.62 5.47 11.96
CA GLU A 50 -26.54 4.52 12.58
C GLU A 50 -26.86 3.27 11.72
N GLY A 51 -26.24 3.10 10.55
CA GLY A 51 -26.32 1.85 9.79
C GLY A 51 -25.68 0.67 10.53
N LYS A 52 -26.33 -0.50 10.48
CA LYS A 52 -25.77 -1.74 11.05
C LYS A 52 -25.30 -2.67 9.95
N ILE A 53 -24.03 -3.04 10.02
CA ILE A 53 -23.34 -3.78 8.99
C ILE A 53 -22.19 -4.61 9.59
N ASN A 54 -21.65 -5.59 8.85
CA ASN A 54 -20.47 -6.33 9.27
C ASN A 54 -19.55 -6.59 8.09
N THR A 55 -18.25 -6.40 8.30
CA THR A 55 -17.20 -6.59 7.31
C THR A 55 -17.12 -8.05 6.83
N CYS A 56 -17.08 -9.01 7.76
CA CYS A 56 -16.98 -10.43 7.42
C CYS A 56 -18.24 -10.92 6.70
N PHE A 57 -19.44 -10.48 7.16
CA PHE A 57 -20.70 -10.84 6.51
C PHE A 57 -20.69 -10.42 5.03
N ASN A 58 -20.30 -9.17 4.73
CA ASN A 58 -20.26 -8.68 3.37
C ASN A 58 -19.13 -9.29 2.53
N ALA A 59 -18.04 -9.73 3.16
CA ALA A 59 -16.92 -10.38 2.48
C ALA A 59 -17.17 -11.87 2.17
N VAL A 60 -17.95 -12.55 3.00
CA VAL A 60 -18.04 -14.03 2.95
C VAL A 60 -19.49 -14.53 3.02
N ASP A 61 -20.19 -14.27 4.14
CA ASP A 61 -21.48 -14.92 4.45
C ASP A 61 -22.55 -14.62 3.39
N ARG A 62 -22.68 -13.37 2.96
CA ARG A 62 -23.69 -12.99 1.98
C ARG A 62 -23.54 -13.75 0.66
N HIS A 63 -22.30 -14.06 0.22
CA HIS A 63 -22.10 -14.83 -1.01
C HIS A 63 -22.57 -16.27 -0.86
N VAL A 64 -22.40 -16.86 0.32
CA VAL A 64 -22.97 -18.19 0.63
C VAL A 64 -24.48 -18.13 0.67
N ASP A 65 -25.05 -17.13 1.33
CA ASP A 65 -26.50 -16.94 1.48
C ASP A 65 -27.18 -16.64 0.14
N GLU A 66 -26.45 -15.99 -0.81
CA GLU A 66 -26.88 -15.74 -2.20
C GLU A 66 -26.67 -16.93 -3.15
N GLY A 67 -26.27 -18.12 -2.64
CA GLY A 67 -26.09 -19.34 -3.43
C GLY A 67 -24.74 -19.48 -4.13
N ASN A 68 -23.78 -18.59 -3.86
CA ASN A 68 -22.44 -18.59 -4.45
C ASN A 68 -21.38 -19.29 -3.56
N GLY A 69 -21.82 -20.07 -2.58
CA GLY A 69 -20.93 -20.69 -1.58
C GLY A 69 -19.87 -21.64 -2.16
N SER A 70 -20.14 -22.28 -3.28
CA SER A 70 -19.20 -23.19 -3.99
C SER A 70 -18.15 -22.45 -4.83
N ARG A 71 -18.32 -21.14 -5.05
CA ARG A 71 -17.36 -20.33 -5.79
C ARG A 71 -16.06 -20.22 -5.00
N THR A 72 -14.91 -20.29 -5.68
CA THR A 72 -13.60 -20.06 -5.03
C THR A 72 -13.51 -18.64 -4.53
N ALA A 73 -13.19 -18.47 -3.24
CA ALA A 73 -12.95 -17.17 -2.61
C ALA A 73 -11.46 -16.83 -2.60
N ILE A 74 -10.62 -17.79 -2.19
CA ILE A 74 -9.18 -17.59 -2.00
C ILE A 74 -8.42 -18.70 -2.70
N ILE A 75 -7.38 -18.34 -3.46
CA ILE A 75 -6.36 -19.26 -3.94
C ILE A 75 -5.05 -18.90 -3.20
N TYR A 76 -4.52 -19.84 -2.46
CA TYR A 76 -3.19 -19.75 -1.88
C TYR A 76 -2.19 -20.41 -2.81
N ASP A 77 -1.18 -19.66 -3.24
CA ASP A 77 -0.09 -20.14 -4.10
C ASP A 77 1.25 -19.79 -3.46
N SER A 78 1.98 -20.81 -3.03
CA SER A 78 3.27 -20.68 -2.35
C SER A 78 4.34 -21.47 -3.07
N PRO A 79 5.13 -20.86 -3.95
CA PRO A 79 6.28 -21.52 -4.56
C PRO A 79 7.39 -21.86 -3.55
N VAL A 80 7.47 -21.16 -2.42
CA VAL A 80 8.48 -21.41 -1.37
C VAL A 80 8.17 -22.64 -0.54
N THR A 81 6.91 -23.10 -0.50
CA THR A 81 6.49 -24.35 0.15
C THR A 81 5.93 -25.38 -0.81
N SER A 82 5.91 -25.06 -2.11
CA SER A 82 5.31 -25.89 -3.17
C SER A 82 3.83 -26.23 -2.92
N LYS A 83 3.09 -25.33 -2.26
CA LYS A 83 1.67 -25.52 -1.93
C LYS A 83 0.78 -24.67 -2.83
N LYS A 84 -0.32 -25.26 -3.28
CA LYS A 84 -1.44 -24.58 -3.95
C LYS A 84 -2.73 -25.10 -3.35
N ILE A 85 -3.53 -24.22 -2.75
CA ILE A 85 -4.78 -24.58 -2.07
C ILE A 85 -5.85 -23.57 -2.47
N SER A 86 -7.03 -24.06 -2.80
CA SER A 86 -8.20 -23.22 -3.07
C SER A 86 -9.24 -23.39 -1.98
N PHE A 87 -9.85 -22.29 -1.57
CA PHE A 87 -10.93 -22.28 -0.59
C PHE A 87 -12.17 -21.65 -1.21
N SER A 88 -13.29 -22.36 -1.14
CA SER A 88 -14.60 -21.81 -1.52
C SER A 88 -15.11 -20.83 -0.46
N TYR A 89 -16.10 -20.00 -0.82
CA TYR A 89 -16.75 -19.08 0.15
C TYR A 89 -17.36 -19.86 1.33
N SER A 90 -17.94 -21.04 1.10
CA SER A 90 -18.47 -21.90 2.18
C SER A 90 -17.39 -22.42 3.12
N GLU A 91 -16.23 -22.83 2.59
CA GLU A 91 -15.11 -23.28 3.43
C GLU A 91 -14.51 -22.12 4.22
N VAL A 92 -14.33 -20.94 3.59
CA VAL A 92 -13.89 -19.74 4.30
C VAL A 92 -14.87 -19.36 5.41
N LYS A 93 -16.19 -19.36 5.14
CA LYS A 93 -17.22 -19.11 6.17
C LYS A 93 -17.05 -20.02 7.37
N LYS A 94 -16.92 -21.34 7.14
CA LYS A 94 -16.76 -22.34 8.21
C LYS A 94 -15.49 -22.13 9.02
N ILE A 95 -14.33 -21.94 8.36
CA ILE A 95 -13.05 -21.75 9.04
C ILE A 95 -13.09 -20.46 9.88
N VAL A 96 -13.56 -19.37 9.28
CA VAL A 96 -13.61 -18.04 9.92
C VAL A 96 -14.60 -18.02 11.08
N SER A 97 -15.81 -18.62 10.94
CA SER A 97 -16.80 -18.67 12.01
C SER A 97 -16.32 -19.51 13.19
N THR A 98 -15.60 -20.60 12.94
CA THR A 98 -14.98 -21.44 13.99
C THR A 98 -13.88 -20.66 14.72
N PHE A 99 -12.97 -19.99 13.99
CA PHE A 99 -11.92 -19.20 14.63
C PHE A 99 -12.48 -18.00 15.42
N ALA A 100 -13.53 -17.37 14.89
CA ALA A 100 -14.26 -16.31 15.59
C ALA A 100 -14.92 -16.82 16.91
N GLY A 101 -15.44 -18.04 16.89
CA GLY A 101 -15.93 -18.70 18.09
C GLY A 101 -14.83 -18.97 19.13
N ALA A 102 -13.64 -19.37 18.69
CA ALA A 102 -12.48 -19.52 19.56
C ALA A 102 -12.07 -18.17 20.19
N LEU A 103 -12.09 -17.08 19.43
CA LEU A 103 -11.85 -15.73 19.96
C LEU A 103 -12.87 -15.33 21.03
N LYS A 104 -14.17 -15.61 20.81
CA LYS A 104 -15.23 -15.39 21.82
C LYS A 104 -15.02 -16.25 23.07
N ASN A 105 -14.69 -17.52 22.93
CA ASN A 105 -14.39 -18.41 24.04
C ASN A 105 -13.19 -17.94 24.86
N PHE A 106 -12.20 -17.35 24.23
CA PHE A 106 -11.05 -16.73 24.91
C PHE A 106 -11.42 -15.42 25.64
N GLY A 107 -12.60 -14.86 25.37
CA GLY A 107 -13.09 -13.63 25.99
C GLY A 107 -12.79 -12.36 25.21
N ILE A 108 -12.51 -12.46 23.91
CA ILE A 108 -12.45 -11.31 23.01
C ILE A 108 -13.86 -10.79 22.79
N LYS A 109 -14.00 -9.48 22.88
CA LYS A 109 -15.26 -8.73 22.72
C LYS A 109 -15.13 -7.71 21.60
N LYS A 110 -16.27 -7.15 21.21
CA LYS A 110 -16.35 -5.98 20.33
C LYS A 110 -15.37 -4.89 20.78
N SER A 111 -14.68 -4.29 19.82
CA SER A 111 -13.68 -3.24 20.01
C SER A 111 -12.38 -3.66 20.71
N ASP A 112 -12.20 -4.93 21.09
CA ASP A 112 -10.91 -5.41 21.54
C ASP A 112 -9.91 -5.46 20.40
N ARG A 113 -8.63 -5.15 20.68
CA ARG A 113 -7.58 -5.12 19.64
C ARG A 113 -6.82 -6.43 19.64
N ILE A 114 -6.56 -6.91 18.42
CA ILE A 114 -5.80 -8.13 18.14
C ILE A 114 -4.70 -7.78 17.15
N ILE A 115 -3.46 -8.12 17.46
CA ILE A 115 -2.36 -8.02 16.51
C ILE A 115 -2.27 -9.33 15.72
N ILE A 116 -2.10 -9.20 14.40
CA ILE A 116 -1.81 -10.30 13.50
C ILE A 116 -0.40 -10.07 12.95
N TYR A 117 0.55 -10.92 13.37
CA TYR A 117 1.95 -10.89 12.96
C TYR A 117 2.29 -12.21 12.27
N MET A 118 1.92 -12.32 11.00
CA MET A 118 1.96 -13.55 10.22
C MET A 118 2.51 -13.32 8.81
N PRO A 119 3.09 -14.35 8.17
CA PRO A 119 3.44 -14.30 6.76
C PRO A 119 2.19 -14.35 5.86
N MET A 120 2.41 -14.33 4.53
CA MET A 120 1.36 -14.38 3.51
C MET A 120 0.75 -15.79 3.40
N ILE A 121 0.00 -16.19 4.42
CA ILE A 121 -0.68 -17.50 4.51
C ILE A 121 -2.19 -17.35 4.76
N PRO A 122 -3.01 -18.34 4.39
CA PRO A 122 -4.46 -18.27 4.55
C PRO A 122 -4.93 -17.99 5.96
N GLU A 123 -4.24 -18.52 6.97
CA GLU A 123 -4.57 -18.33 8.38
C GLU A 123 -4.53 -16.86 8.80
N ALA A 124 -3.67 -16.04 8.19
CA ALA A 124 -3.65 -14.60 8.44
C ALA A 124 -4.93 -13.93 7.93
N VAL A 125 -5.39 -14.29 6.74
CA VAL A 125 -6.66 -13.79 6.17
C VAL A 125 -7.85 -14.27 7.01
N PHE A 126 -7.85 -15.54 7.44
CA PHE A 126 -8.90 -16.08 8.31
C PHE A 126 -8.96 -15.35 9.65
N ALA A 127 -7.80 -15.02 10.24
CA ALA A 127 -7.73 -14.24 11.47
C ALA A 127 -8.28 -12.81 11.29
N MET A 128 -7.96 -12.13 10.17
CA MET A 128 -8.51 -10.80 9.86
C MET A 128 -10.04 -10.83 9.76
N LEU A 129 -10.58 -11.80 9.01
CA LEU A 129 -12.02 -11.96 8.81
C LEU A 129 -12.73 -12.37 10.12
N ALA A 130 -12.12 -13.21 10.94
CA ALA A 130 -12.67 -13.63 12.22
C ALA A 130 -12.75 -12.47 13.23
N CYS A 131 -11.72 -11.63 13.29
CA CYS A 131 -11.78 -10.37 14.05
C CYS A 131 -12.95 -9.50 13.60
N ALA A 132 -13.04 -9.26 12.29
CA ALA A 132 -14.13 -8.48 11.72
C ALA A 132 -15.52 -9.07 12.00
N ARG A 133 -15.63 -10.42 12.03
CA ARG A 133 -16.88 -11.13 12.31
C ARG A 133 -17.48 -10.80 13.65
N ILE A 134 -16.64 -10.73 14.69
CA ILE A 134 -17.07 -10.46 16.08
C ILE A 134 -16.90 -9.00 16.51
N GLY A 135 -16.56 -8.11 15.57
CA GLY A 135 -16.34 -6.69 15.85
C GLY A 135 -15.08 -6.39 16.66
N ALA A 136 -14.10 -7.30 16.69
CA ALA A 136 -12.76 -7.01 17.20
C ALA A 136 -11.97 -6.21 16.15
N VAL A 137 -11.10 -5.31 16.61
CA VAL A 137 -10.28 -4.45 15.78
C VAL A 137 -8.92 -5.11 15.56
N HIS A 138 -8.64 -5.55 14.34
CA HIS A 138 -7.33 -6.13 14.04
C HIS A 138 -6.30 -5.07 13.69
N SER A 139 -5.04 -5.37 13.95
CA SER A 139 -3.88 -4.63 13.46
C SER A 139 -2.87 -5.62 12.88
N VAL A 140 -2.76 -5.64 11.56
CA VAL A 140 -1.78 -6.49 10.88
C VAL A 140 -0.43 -5.81 10.89
N VAL A 141 0.58 -6.53 11.35
CA VAL A 141 1.96 -6.07 11.39
C VAL A 141 2.76 -6.86 10.37
N PHE A 142 3.47 -6.14 9.48
CA PHE A 142 4.30 -6.77 8.46
C PHE A 142 5.34 -7.70 9.08
N GLY A 143 5.39 -8.95 8.62
CA GLY A 143 6.21 -10.01 9.19
C GLY A 143 7.73 -9.80 9.14
N GLY A 144 8.16 -8.79 8.39
CA GLY A 144 9.55 -8.38 8.33
C GLY A 144 9.96 -7.31 9.34
N PHE A 145 9.06 -6.81 10.22
CA PHE A 145 9.42 -5.79 11.20
C PHE A 145 10.25 -6.35 12.35
N ALA A 146 11.18 -5.52 12.83
CA ALA A 146 11.97 -5.81 14.02
C ALA A 146 11.11 -5.81 15.29
N ALA A 147 11.60 -6.45 16.35
CA ALA A 147 10.90 -6.60 17.62
C ALA A 147 10.44 -5.26 18.24
N ASN A 148 11.26 -4.21 18.16
CA ASN A 148 10.91 -2.87 18.66
C ASN A 148 9.67 -2.28 17.98
N GLU A 149 9.50 -2.50 16.67
CA GLU A 149 8.35 -2.00 15.93
C GLU A 149 7.07 -2.75 16.29
N LEU A 150 7.18 -4.06 16.52
CA LEU A 150 6.07 -4.85 17.00
C LEU A 150 5.69 -4.46 18.43
N ALA A 151 6.68 -4.25 19.32
CA ALA A 151 6.48 -3.80 20.69
C ALA A 151 5.72 -2.46 20.76
N ALA A 152 6.14 -1.48 19.97
CA ALA A 152 5.47 -0.18 19.90
C ALA A 152 3.98 -0.30 19.49
N ARG A 153 3.65 -1.24 18.60
CA ARG A 153 2.27 -1.48 18.16
C ARG A 153 1.46 -2.25 19.20
N ILE A 154 2.08 -3.16 19.95
CA ILE A 154 1.46 -3.83 21.09
C ILE A 154 1.02 -2.77 22.11
N ASP A 155 1.91 -1.86 22.46
CA ASP A 155 1.65 -0.83 23.47
C ASP A 155 0.59 0.17 23.00
N ASP A 156 0.71 0.71 21.79
CA ASP A 156 -0.21 1.74 21.30
C ASP A 156 -1.64 1.17 21.06
N SER A 157 -1.73 -0.05 20.52
CA SER A 157 -3.03 -0.71 20.31
C SER A 157 -3.61 -1.31 21.59
N GLU A 158 -2.83 -1.53 22.65
CA GLU A 158 -3.22 -2.29 23.84
C GLU A 158 -3.81 -3.66 23.46
N ALA A 159 -3.09 -4.38 22.61
CA ALA A 159 -3.57 -5.65 22.07
C ALA A 159 -3.78 -6.70 23.15
N LYS A 160 -4.98 -7.30 23.20
CA LYS A 160 -5.30 -8.38 24.14
C LYS A 160 -4.75 -9.73 23.73
N LEU A 161 -4.61 -9.96 22.44
CA LEU A 161 -4.17 -11.21 21.83
C LEU A 161 -3.23 -10.90 20.66
N ILE A 162 -2.24 -11.76 20.45
CA ILE A 162 -1.43 -11.77 19.25
C ILE A 162 -1.64 -13.09 18.53
N ILE A 163 -1.83 -13.04 17.21
CA ILE A 163 -1.89 -14.21 16.33
C ILE A 163 -0.65 -14.18 15.47
N SER A 164 0.15 -15.25 15.52
CA SER A 164 1.42 -15.33 14.81
C SER A 164 1.66 -16.71 14.20
N ALA A 165 2.76 -16.88 13.50
CA ALA A 165 3.23 -18.14 12.98
C ALA A 165 4.62 -18.46 13.53
N SER A 166 5.04 -19.74 13.44
CA SER A 166 6.38 -20.16 13.84
C SER A 166 7.45 -19.48 12.98
N CYS A 167 7.22 -19.37 11.67
CA CYS A 167 8.16 -18.74 10.72
C CYS A 167 7.46 -18.22 9.46
N GLY A 168 8.19 -17.40 8.68
CA GLY A 168 7.93 -17.08 7.29
C GLY A 168 9.05 -17.63 6.38
N PHE A 169 8.72 -17.89 5.11
CA PHE A 169 9.69 -18.33 4.12
C PHE A 169 9.94 -17.26 3.08
N GLU A 170 11.21 -17.04 2.77
CA GLU A 170 11.68 -16.25 1.63
C GLU A 170 12.64 -17.11 0.80
N PRO A 171 12.93 -16.76 -0.46
CA PRO A 171 13.90 -17.51 -1.26
C PRO A 171 15.23 -17.71 -0.52
N GLY A 172 15.59 -18.96 -0.25
CA GLY A 172 16.84 -19.33 0.43
C GLY A 172 16.92 -18.94 1.91
N LYS A 173 15.83 -18.44 2.54
CA LYS A 173 15.87 -17.96 3.93
C LYS A 173 14.58 -18.29 4.67
N THR A 174 14.72 -18.77 5.90
CA THR A 174 13.61 -18.88 6.88
C THR A 174 13.71 -17.74 7.88
N ILE A 175 12.63 -16.98 8.03
CA ILE A 175 12.50 -15.90 9.02
C ILE A 175 11.80 -16.48 10.23
N GLN A 176 12.50 -16.58 11.36
CA GLN A 176 11.95 -17.07 12.61
C GLN A 176 11.09 -15.97 13.27
N TYR A 177 9.77 -16.17 13.32
CA TYR A 177 8.85 -15.18 13.89
C TYR A 177 8.78 -15.27 15.40
N LYS A 178 8.84 -16.49 15.97
CA LYS A 178 8.72 -16.69 17.42
C LYS A 178 9.76 -15.92 18.24
N PRO A 179 11.08 -15.97 17.93
CA PRO A 179 12.05 -15.19 18.67
C PRO A 179 11.82 -13.67 18.57
N LEU A 180 11.38 -13.17 17.42
CA LEU A 180 11.05 -11.75 17.23
C LEU A 180 9.81 -11.35 18.06
N LEU A 181 8.81 -12.22 18.09
CA LEU A 181 7.59 -12.04 18.90
C LEU A 181 7.92 -12.01 20.39
N ASP A 182 8.72 -12.97 20.87
CA ASP A 182 9.11 -13.06 22.28
C ASP A 182 9.88 -11.81 22.72
N GLU A 183 10.81 -11.36 21.91
CA GLU A 183 11.56 -10.13 22.16
C GLU A 183 10.65 -8.91 22.13
N ALA A 184 9.70 -8.82 21.19
CA ALA A 184 8.73 -7.74 21.15
C ALA A 184 7.86 -7.70 22.41
N ILE A 185 7.38 -8.86 22.89
CA ILE A 185 6.61 -8.96 24.13
C ILE A 185 7.49 -8.58 25.32
N ARG A 186 8.76 -8.97 25.34
CA ARG A 186 9.68 -8.58 26.42
C ARG A 186 9.87 -7.06 26.48
N LEU A 187 9.99 -6.40 25.32
CA LEU A 187 10.19 -4.96 25.19
C LEU A 187 8.92 -4.13 25.45
N ALA A 188 7.75 -4.65 25.07
CA ALA A 188 6.48 -3.93 25.25
C ALA A 188 6.18 -3.67 26.74
N ALA A 189 5.63 -2.50 27.04
CA ALA A 189 5.15 -2.15 28.38
C ALA A 189 3.88 -2.91 28.75
N LEU A 190 2.96 -3.06 27.79
CA LEU A 190 1.72 -3.80 27.93
C LEU A 190 1.92 -5.23 27.37
N LYS A 191 1.41 -6.23 28.12
CA LYS A 191 1.57 -7.62 27.72
C LYS A 191 0.25 -8.18 27.19
N PRO A 192 0.24 -8.84 26.02
CA PRO A 192 -0.93 -9.58 25.56
C PRO A 192 -1.22 -10.75 26.54
N LYS A 193 -2.48 -11.13 26.65
CA LYS A 193 -2.88 -12.26 27.52
C LYS A 193 -2.36 -13.60 27.03
N LYS A 194 -2.34 -13.79 25.70
CA LYS A 194 -1.88 -15.01 25.02
C LYS A 194 -1.37 -14.69 23.62
N CYS A 195 -0.59 -15.64 23.06
CA CYS A 195 -0.21 -15.68 21.65
C CYS A 195 -0.74 -16.98 21.03
N VAL A 196 -1.47 -16.87 19.93
CA VAL A 196 -1.89 -18.01 19.11
C VAL A 196 -0.86 -18.23 18.03
N ILE A 197 -0.22 -19.40 18.02
CA ILE A 197 0.90 -19.70 17.11
C ILE A 197 0.47 -20.75 16.09
N PHE A 198 0.48 -20.39 14.82
CA PHE A 198 0.35 -21.33 13.72
C PHE A 198 1.70 -22.00 13.43
N GLN A 199 1.78 -23.30 13.64
CA GLN A 199 2.99 -24.07 13.37
C GLN A 199 3.12 -24.35 11.87
N ARG A 200 4.18 -23.82 11.26
CA ARG A 200 4.50 -24.11 9.85
C ARG A 200 5.11 -25.49 9.73
N GLU A 201 4.73 -26.24 8.71
CA GLU A 201 5.30 -27.57 8.44
C GLU A 201 6.83 -27.50 8.32
N ASN A 202 7.50 -28.50 8.87
CA ASN A 202 8.94 -28.65 8.90
C ASN A 202 9.70 -27.52 9.63
N ASN A 203 8.99 -26.62 10.31
CA ASN A 203 9.59 -25.54 11.09
C ASN A 203 8.72 -25.16 12.30
N SER A 204 8.42 -26.15 13.13
CA SER A 204 7.74 -25.93 14.39
C SER A 204 8.67 -25.32 15.43
N VAL A 205 8.09 -24.57 16.35
CA VAL A 205 8.79 -23.95 17.48
C VAL A 205 8.22 -24.45 18.79
N GLU A 206 9.03 -24.40 19.84
CA GLU A 206 8.57 -24.66 21.21
C GLU A 206 7.64 -23.54 21.66
N LEU A 207 6.51 -23.91 22.26
CA LEU A 207 5.51 -22.98 22.78
C LEU A 207 5.81 -22.63 24.23
N GLY A 208 5.91 -21.34 24.51
CA GLY A 208 6.04 -20.83 25.87
C GLY A 208 4.73 -20.90 26.67
N ILE A 209 4.80 -20.58 27.96
CA ILE A 209 3.65 -20.64 28.88
C ILE A 209 2.46 -19.75 28.46
N ASN A 210 2.75 -18.67 27.74
CA ASN A 210 1.73 -17.74 27.24
C ASN A 210 1.31 -18.03 25.79
N ASP A 211 1.83 -19.09 25.18
CA ASP A 211 1.45 -19.49 23.83
C ASP A 211 0.38 -20.57 23.85
N ILE A 212 -0.36 -20.66 22.76
CA ILE A 212 -1.26 -21.76 22.44
C ILE A 212 -1.16 -22.06 20.96
N SER A 213 -1.16 -23.34 20.57
CA SER A 213 -1.18 -23.71 19.17
C SER A 213 -2.49 -23.26 18.51
N TRP A 214 -2.45 -22.95 17.22
CA TRP A 214 -3.65 -22.64 16.42
C TRP A 214 -4.68 -23.76 16.54
N GLN A 215 -4.25 -25.01 16.45
CA GLN A 215 -5.10 -26.20 16.52
C GLN A 215 -5.78 -26.33 17.88
N ASP A 216 -5.04 -26.16 18.98
CA ASP A 216 -5.62 -26.23 20.33
C ASP A 216 -6.56 -25.05 20.60
N PHE A 217 -6.26 -23.86 20.04
CA PHE A 217 -7.11 -22.69 20.20
C PHE A 217 -8.50 -22.89 19.59
N ILE A 218 -8.61 -23.57 18.45
CA ILE A 218 -9.90 -23.82 17.78
C ILE A 218 -10.58 -25.13 18.17
N LYS A 219 -9.91 -26.04 18.88
CA LYS A 219 -10.31 -27.45 19.11
C LYS A 219 -11.75 -27.66 19.57
N ASN A 220 -12.25 -26.81 20.45
CA ASN A 220 -13.59 -26.89 21.01
C ASN A 220 -14.47 -25.68 20.67
N ALA A 221 -14.08 -24.91 19.66
CA ALA A 221 -14.80 -23.72 19.27
C ALA A 221 -16.08 -24.09 18.51
N LYS A 222 -17.18 -23.45 18.86
CA LYS A 222 -18.41 -23.45 18.08
C LYS A 222 -18.33 -22.28 17.09
N GLU A 223 -19.00 -22.41 15.95
CA GLU A 223 -19.10 -21.32 15.00
C GLU A 223 -19.80 -20.10 15.63
N ALA A 224 -19.27 -18.91 15.38
CA ALA A 224 -19.86 -17.66 15.83
C ALA A 224 -20.54 -16.94 14.67
N ASP A 225 -21.68 -16.31 14.91
CA ASP A 225 -22.37 -15.45 13.97
C ASP A 225 -21.67 -14.08 13.83
N CYS A 226 -22.01 -13.35 12.78
CA CYS A 226 -21.55 -11.99 12.56
C CYS A 226 -22.25 -11.01 13.49
N GLU A 227 -21.48 -10.21 14.23
CA GLU A 227 -22.00 -9.14 15.08
C GLU A 227 -22.54 -7.98 14.22
N HIS A 228 -23.67 -7.40 14.64
CA HIS A 228 -24.25 -6.20 14.01
C HIS A 228 -23.49 -4.96 14.48
N MET A 229 -22.51 -4.54 13.69
CA MET A 229 -21.65 -3.41 13.99
C MET A 229 -22.26 -2.09 13.53
N ASP A 230 -21.92 -1.00 14.20
CA ASP A 230 -22.18 0.33 13.66
C ASP A 230 -21.28 0.60 12.44
N ALA A 231 -21.82 1.28 11.44
CA ALA A 231 -21.05 1.62 10.24
C ALA A 231 -19.80 2.46 10.55
N ASN A 232 -19.82 3.22 11.64
CA ASN A 232 -18.71 4.06 12.08
C ASN A 232 -17.81 3.40 13.13
N ASP A 233 -18.08 2.14 13.52
CA ASP A 233 -17.16 1.38 14.37
C ASP A 233 -15.83 1.11 13.60
N PRO A 234 -14.68 1.07 14.31
CA PRO A 234 -13.41 0.76 13.67
C PRO A 234 -13.33 -0.71 13.23
N ALA A 235 -12.95 -0.93 11.97
CA ALA A 235 -12.68 -2.25 11.40
C ALA A 235 -11.25 -2.70 11.74
N TYR A 236 -10.27 -1.82 11.54
CA TYR A 236 -8.87 -2.11 11.77
C TYR A 236 -8.04 -0.84 12.07
N ILE A 237 -6.85 -1.07 12.61
CA ILE A 237 -5.81 -0.06 12.79
C ILE A 237 -4.60 -0.49 11.96
N LEU A 238 -4.18 0.34 11.01
CA LEU A 238 -2.97 0.10 10.23
C LEU A 238 -1.92 1.15 10.56
N TYR A 239 -0.79 0.69 11.10
CA TYR A 239 0.29 1.59 11.50
C TYR A 239 1.21 1.94 10.33
N THR A 240 1.47 3.24 10.17
CA THR A 240 2.47 3.76 9.24
C THR A 240 3.65 4.35 10.03
N SER A 241 4.84 4.36 9.38
CA SER A 241 6.01 5.03 9.95
C SER A 241 5.76 6.54 9.98
N GLY A 242 5.71 7.11 11.18
CA GLY A 242 5.66 8.57 11.34
C GLY A 242 7.04 9.19 11.12
N THR A 243 7.10 10.36 10.49
CA THR A 243 8.34 11.16 10.37
C THR A 243 8.95 11.54 11.72
N THR A 244 8.14 11.54 12.79
CA THR A 244 8.52 11.84 14.17
C THR A 244 8.98 10.64 14.99
N GLY A 245 9.05 9.43 14.40
CA GLY A 245 9.44 8.20 15.09
C GLY A 245 8.33 7.52 15.89
N THR A 246 7.19 8.18 16.14
CA THR A 246 6.01 7.56 16.77
C THR A 246 5.08 7.02 15.68
N PRO A 247 4.71 5.73 15.69
CA PRO A 247 3.79 5.16 14.71
C PRO A 247 2.46 5.93 14.67
N LYS A 248 1.86 6.01 13.48
CA LYS A 248 0.52 6.56 13.29
C LYS A 248 -0.44 5.41 13.03
N GLY A 249 -1.37 5.18 13.92
CA GLY A 249 -2.43 4.19 13.75
C GLY A 249 -3.56 4.77 12.90
N ILE A 250 -3.59 4.42 11.62
CA ILE A 250 -4.68 4.81 10.71
C ILE A 250 -5.90 3.96 11.05
N VAL A 251 -6.99 4.60 11.45
CA VAL A 251 -8.26 3.93 11.73
C VAL A 251 -9.06 3.81 10.43
N ARG A 252 -9.74 2.69 10.26
CA ARG A 252 -10.69 2.50 9.16
C ARG A 252 -12.06 2.15 9.72
N ASP A 253 -13.11 2.86 9.30
CA ASP A 253 -14.49 2.56 9.65
C ASP A 253 -15.04 1.38 8.83
N ILE A 254 -16.10 0.74 9.31
CA ILE A 254 -16.67 -0.45 8.67
C ILE A 254 -17.49 -0.08 7.44
N GLY A 255 -18.48 0.81 7.58
CA GLY A 255 -19.46 1.07 6.52
C GLY A 255 -18.84 1.74 5.30
N GLY A 256 -18.09 2.82 5.51
CA GLY A 256 -17.40 3.52 4.43
C GLY A 256 -16.43 2.64 3.68
N HIS A 257 -15.69 1.80 4.39
CA HIS A 257 -14.72 0.87 3.81
C HIS A 257 -15.38 -0.16 2.89
N ILE A 258 -16.49 -0.79 3.32
CA ILE A 258 -17.19 -1.79 2.51
C ILE A 258 -17.74 -1.15 1.22
N VAL A 259 -18.42 -0.02 1.34
CA VAL A 259 -19.05 0.67 0.19
C VAL A 259 -18.00 1.10 -0.83
N ALA A 260 -16.97 1.82 -0.37
CA ALA A 260 -15.93 2.34 -1.25
C ALA A 260 -15.14 1.25 -1.97
N LEU A 261 -14.70 0.20 -1.26
CA LEU A 261 -13.94 -0.86 -1.89
C LEU A 261 -14.77 -1.68 -2.87
N LYS A 262 -16.02 -2.01 -2.52
CA LYS A 262 -16.89 -2.71 -3.47
C LYS A 262 -17.14 -1.89 -4.73
N TRP A 263 -17.39 -0.58 -4.58
CA TRP A 263 -17.54 0.34 -5.71
C TRP A 263 -16.26 0.40 -6.57
N SER A 264 -15.07 0.43 -5.94
CA SER A 264 -13.80 0.54 -6.63
C SER A 264 -13.45 -0.68 -7.48
N MET A 265 -13.79 -1.89 -7.04
CA MET A 265 -13.52 -3.13 -7.79
C MET A 265 -14.19 -3.11 -9.17
N LYS A 266 -15.43 -2.67 -9.24
CA LYS A 266 -16.17 -2.56 -10.50
C LYS A 266 -15.69 -1.38 -11.35
N ASN A 267 -15.63 -0.19 -10.74
CA ASN A 267 -15.54 1.05 -11.51
C ASN A 267 -14.11 1.49 -11.81
N ILE A 268 -13.15 1.16 -10.93
CA ILE A 268 -11.73 1.45 -11.17
C ILE A 268 -11.06 0.25 -11.87
N TYR A 269 -11.22 -0.95 -11.33
CA TYR A 269 -10.45 -2.12 -11.73
C TYR A 269 -11.10 -3.00 -12.80
N ASN A 270 -12.34 -2.70 -13.20
CA ASN A 270 -13.10 -3.45 -14.22
C ASN A 270 -13.24 -4.95 -13.89
N ILE A 271 -13.51 -5.26 -12.64
CA ILE A 271 -13.66 -6.61 -12.13
C ILE A 271 -15.13 -6.90 -11.83
N ASP A 272 -15.59 -8.06 -12.26
CA ASP A 272 -16.93 -8.57 -11.98
C ASP A 272 -16.92 -9.71 -10.95
N PRO A 273 -18.06 -9.97 -10.25
CA PRO A 273 -18.16 -11.11 -9.35
C PRO A 273 -17.83 -12.43 -10.05
N GLY A 274 -16.92 -13.23 -9.48
CA GLY A 274 -16.42 -14.47 -10.04
C GLY A 274 -15.15 -14.35 -10.87
N ASP A 275 -14.72 -13.15 -11.23
CA ASP A 275 -13.41 -12.94 -11.84
C ASP A 275 -12.28 -13.27 -10.85
N ILE A 276 -11.11 -13.59 -11.39
CA ILE A 276 -9.91 -13.85 -10.61
C ILE A 276 -9.04 -12.60 -10.62
N TRP A 277 -8.91 -12.02 -9.44
CA TRP A 277 -8.13 -10.84 -9.14
C TRP A 277 -6.85 -11.20 -8.39
N TRP A 278 -5.76 -10.56 -8.73
CA TRP A 278 -4.52 -10.71 -7.99
C TRP A 278 -3.88 -9.38 -7.62
N SER A 279 -3.71 -9.13 -6.33
CA SER A 279 -2.88 -8.05 -5.83
C SER A 279 -1.58 -8.65 -5.27
N ALA A 280 -0.48 -8.51 -6.01
CA ALA A 280 0.83 -9.02 -5.63
C ALA A 280 1.52 -8.04 -4.67
N SER A 281 1.11 -8.11 -3.40
CA SER A 281 1.62 -7.30 -2.30
C SER A 281 1.54 -8.11 -1.00
N ASP A 282 1.63 -7.45 0.16
CA ASP A 282 1.58 -8.06 1.49
C ASP A 282 0.41 -7.51 2.30
N ILE A 283 -0.23 -8.39 3.10
CA ILE A 283 -1.36 -8.02 3.98
C ILE A 283 -0.98 -7.02 5.07
N GLY A 284 0.30 -6.87 5.40
CA GLY A 284 0.80 -5.86 6.33
C GLY A 284 0.74 -4.42 5.81
N TRP A 285 0.36 -4.22 4.54
CA TRP A 285 0.19 -2.91 3.91
C TRP A 285 -1.27 -2.62 3.60
N VAL A 286 -1.59 -1.35 3.36
CA VAL A 286 -2.97 -0.96 3.01
C VAL A 286 -3.47 -1.64 1.74
N VAL A 287 -2.61 -1.85 0.75
CA VAL A 287 -2.98 -2.58 -0.46
C VAL A 287 -3.39 -4.02 -0.16
N GLY A 288 -2.75 -4.66 0.81
CA GLY A 288 -3.13 -6.00 1.26
C GLY A 288 -4.50 -6.04 1.92
N HIS A 289 -4.79 -5.09 2.81
CA HIS A 289 -6.12 -4.95 3.40
C HIS A 289 -7.17 -4.70 2.33
N SER A 290 -6.98 -3.64 1.54
CA SER A 290 -7.98 -3.19 0.57
C SER A 290 -8.16 -4.16 -0.60
N TYR A 291 -7.07 -4.72 -1.16
CA TYR A 291 -7.12 -5.39 -2.46
C TYR A 291 -6.52 -6.81 -2.51
N ILE A 292 -5.97 -7.34 -1.39
CA ILE A 292 -5.79 -8.80 -1.27
C ILE A 292 -7.00 -9.40 -0.55
N VAL A 293 -7.47 -8.77 0.55
CA VAL A 293 -8.50 -9.34 1.41
C VAL A 293 -9.88 -8.76 1.09
N TYR A 294 -10.12 -7.50 1.44
CA TYR A 294 -11.49 -6.98 1.58
C TYR A 294 -12.18 -6.66 0.25
N GLY A 295 -11.59 -5.85 -0.61
CA GLY A 295 -12.21 -5.41 -1.88
C GLY A 295 -12.66 -6.57 -2.77
N PRO A 296 -11.77 -7.52 -3.12
CA PRO A 296 -12.15 -8.68 -3.92
C PRO A 296 -13.26 -9.51 -3.29
N LEU A 297 -13.17 -9.79 -2.00
CA LEU A 297 -14.17 -10.57 -1.28
C LEU A 297 -15.51 -9.82 -1.16
N PHE A 298 -15.51 -8.49 -0.90
CA PHE A 298 -16.75 -7.70 -0.96
C PHE A 298 -17.43 -7.74 -2.31
N HIS A 299 -16.66 -7.86 -3.37
CA HIS A 299 -17.20 -7.89 -4.73
C HIS A 299 -17.58 -9.30 -5.22
N GLY A 300 -17.24 -10.35 -4.46
CA GLY A 300 -17.53 -11.74 -4.79
C GLY A 300 -16.57 -12.34 -5.82
N CYS A 301 -15.33 -11.85 -5.84
CA CYS A 301 -14.25 -12.33 -6.69
C CYS A 301 -13.49 -13.49 -6.04
N THR A 302 -12.63 -14.14 -6.83
CA THR A 302 -11.54 -14.97 -6.30
C THR A 302 -10.31 -14.09 -6.13
N THR A 303 -9.70 -14.08 -4.94
CA THR A 303 -8.43 -13.40 -4.67
C THR A 303 -7.28 -14.39 -4.56
N ILE A 304 -6.09 -13.99 -5.02
CA ILE A 304 -4.87 -14.81 -4.90
C ILE A 304 -4.03 -14.30 -3.74
N LEU A 305 -3.72 -15.19 -2.82
CA LEU A 305 -2.75 -15.01 -1.74
C LEU A 305 -1.45 -15.69 -2.15
N TYR A 306 -0.45 -14.89 -2.52
CA TYR A 306 0.81 -15.36 -3.07
C TYR A 306 1.94 -15.25 -2.06
N GLU A 307 2.54 -16.39 -1.69
CA GLU A 307 3.73 -16.43 -0.82
C GLU A 307 4.98 -16.65 -1.67
N GLY A 308 5.39 -15.60 -2.40
CA GLY A 308 6.56 -15.62 -3.29
C GLY A 308 7.02 -14.21 -3.62
N LYS A 309 8.00 -14.13 -4.52
CA LYS A 309 8.58 -12.87 -5.01
C LYS A 309 8.41 -12.76 -6.52
N PRO A 310 8.50 -11.55 -7.11
CA PRO A 310 8.41 -11.37 -8.55
C PRO A 310 9.59 -12.03 -9.31
N VAL A 311 10.72 -12.19 -8.63
CA VAL A 311 11.93 -12.88 -9.12
C VAL A 311 12.45 -13.82 -8.05
N GLY A 312 13.13 -14.90 -8.47
CA GLY A 312 13.74 -15.86 -7.51
C GLY A 312 12.77 -16.88 -6.90
N THR A 313 11.50 -16.98 -7.40
CA THR A 313 10.52 -17.99 -6.95
C THR A 313 9.76 -18.69 -8.10
N PRO A 314 10.43 -19.47 -8.96
CA PRO A 314 11.88 -19.74 -8.98
C PRO A 314 12.67 -18.73 -9.80
N ASP A 315 12.04 -17.95 -10.71
CA ASP A 315 12.70 -17.05 -11.66
C ASP A 315 11.80 -15.83 -11.97
N ALA A 316 12.19 -15.02 -12.96
CA ALA A 316 11.43 -13.84 -13.40
C ALA A 316 10.10 -14.17 -14.12
N GLY A 317 9.82 -15.45 -14.36
CA GLY A 317 8.54 -15.95 -14.90
C GLY A 317 7.47 -16.19 -13.83
N SER A 318 7.77 -16.00 -12.57
CA SER A 318 6.89 -16.30 -11.42
C SER A 318 5.51 -15.66 -11.57
N PHE A 319 5.46 -14.37 -11.93
CA PHE A 319 4.19 -13.66 -12.09
C PHE A 319 3.41 -14.17 -13.31
N TRP A 320 4.09 -14.45 -14.41
CA TRP A 320 3.46 -14.98 -15.62
C TRP A 320 2.85 -16.35 -15.38
N ARG A 321 3.53 -17.19 -14.58
CA ARG A 321 3.02 -18.49 -14.14
C ARG A 321 1.70 -18.34 -13.37
N VAL A 322 1.68 -17.48 -12.35
CA VAL A 322 0.47 -17.26 -11.52
C VAL A 322 -0.69 -16.74 -12.37
N ILE A 323 -0.44 -15.77 -13.25
CA ILE A 323 -1.45 -15.21 -14.15
C ILE A 323 -2.03 -16.30 -15.05
N SER A 324 -1.17 -17.11 -15.66
CA SER A 324 -1.56 -18.17 -16.61
C SER A 324 -2.30 -19.31 -15.90
N GLU A 325 -1.73 -19.89 -14.86
CA GLU A 325 -2.28 -21.04 -14.15
C GLU A 325 -3.64 -20.74 -13.52
N HIS A 326 -3.76 -19.58 -12.90
CA HIS A 326 -4.99 -19.18 -12.21
C HIS A 326 -5.94 -18.34 -13.09
N LYS A 327 -5.58 -18.08 -14.35
CA LYS A 327 -6.42 -17.29 -15.29
C LYS A 327 -6.78 -15.91 -14.73
N VAL A 328 -5.79 -15.22 -14.17
CA VAL A 328 -5.95 -13.89 -13.57
C VAL A 328 -6.42 -12.90 -14.62
N LYS A 329 -7.52 -12.19 -14.35
CA LYS A 329 -8.03 -11.12 -15.23
C LYS A 329 -7.23 -9.83 -15.07
N SER A 330 -6.94 -9.43 -13.84
CA SER A 330 -6.19 -8.19 -13.57
C SER A 330 -5.17 -8.40 -12.44
N LEU A 331 -3.99 -7.80 -12.62
CA LEU A 331 -2.91 -7.78 -11.62
C LEU A 331 -2.73 -6.36 -11.09
N PHE A 332 -2.63 -6.22 -9.78
CA PHE A 332 -2.20 -5.01 -9.12
C PHE A 332 -0.88 -5.26 -8.37
N THR A 333 0.15 -4.46 -8.61
CA THR A 333 1.44 -4.59 -7.92
C THR A 333 2.19 -3.24 -7.84
N ALA A 334 3.38 -3.24 -7.24
CA ALA A 334 4.23 -2.06 -7.19
C ALA A 334 5.14 -1.98 -8.44
N PRO A 335 5.49 -0.76 -8.90
CA PRO A 335 6.47 -0.57 -9.99
C PRO A 335 7.80 -1.28 -9.75
N THR A 336 8.25 -1.38 -8.50
CA THR A 336 9.47 -2.11 -8.10
C THR A 336 9.45 -3.57 -8.54
N ALA A 337 8.31 -4.25 -8.50
CA ALA A 337 8.20 -5.64 -8.95
C ALA A 337 8.48 -5.76 -10.45
N PHE A 338 7.92 -4.85 -11.24
CA PHE A 338 8.13 -4.81 -12.70
C PHE A 338 9.55 -4.40 -13.07
N ARG A 339 10.15 -3.45 -12.34
CA ARG A 339 11.59 -3.13 -12.51
C ARG A 339 12.48 -4.34 -12.20
N ALA A 340 12.17 -5.12 -11.18
CA ALA A 340 12.92 -6.35 -10.87
C ALA A 340 12.79 -7.39 -12.00
N ILE A 341 11.57 -7.62 -12.52
CA ILE A 341 11.34 -8.52 -13.65
C ILE A 341 12.09 -8.02 -14.90
N LYS A 342 11.96 -6.72 -15.23
CA LYS A 342 12.64 -6.10 -16.38
C LYS A 342 14.16 -6.25 -16.30
N LYS A 343 14.74 -6.12 -15.11
CA LYS A 343 16.17 -6.28 -14.89
C LYS A 343 16.65 -7.71 -15.18
N GLU A 344 15.88 -8.71 -14.77
CA GLU A 344 16.21 -10.13 -14.93
C GLU A 344 15.86 -10.68 -16.33
N ASP A 345 14.74 -10.20 -16.90
CA ASP A 345 14.20 -10.66 -18.19
C ASP A 345 13.71 -9.48 -19.05
N PRO A 346 14.60 -8.60 -19.53
CA PRO A 346 14.21 -7.41 -20.28
C PRO A 346 13.47 -7.72 -21.58
N GLU A 347 13.70 -8.89 -22.19
CA GLU A 347 13.09 -9.33 -23.45
C GLU A 347 11.82 -10.18 -23.26
N GLY A 348 11.42 -10.47 -22.02
CA GLY A 348 10.24 -11.27 -21.71
C GLY A 348 10.32 -12.70 -22.18
N ARG A 349 11.49 -13.33 -22.10
CA ARG A 349 11.69 -14.73 -22.53
C ARG A 349 10.84 -15.69 -21.72
N PHE A 350 10.70 -15.44 -20.42
CA PHE A 350 9.87 -16.26 -19.54
C PHE A 350 8.38 -16.10 -19.86
N LEU A 351 7.92 -14.89 -20.19
CA LEU A 351 6.51 -14.65 -20.52
C LEU A 351 6.03 -15.54 -21.68
N LYS A 352 6.87 -15.79 -22.68
CA LYS A 352 6.54 -16.62 -23.85
C LYS A 352 6.16 -18.06 -23.51
N LYS A 353 6.45 -18.52 -22.28
CA LYS A 353 6.13 -19.88 -21.80
C LYS A 353 4.69 -20.00 -21.28
N TYR A 354 3.97 -18.88 -21.11
CA TYR A 354 2.72 -18.82 -20.39
C TYR A 354 1.60 -18.22 -21.24
N ASP A 355 0.38 -18.74 -21.09
CA ASP A 355 -0.81 -18.21 -21.73
C ASP A 355 -1.43 -17.10 -20.87
N LEU A 356 -1.37 -15.86 -21.35
CA LEU A 356 -1.96 -14.70 -20.70
C LEU A 356 -3.24 -14.22 -21.41
N SER A 357 -3.92 -15.08 -22.17
CA SER A 357 -5.11 -14.71 -22.95
C SER A 357 -6.26 -14.15 -22.11
N LYS A 358 -6.38 -14.55 -20.85
CA LYS A 358 -7.39 -14.05 -19.89
C LYS A 358 -6.97 -12.77 -19.18
N PHE A 359 -5.70 -12.41 -19.24
CA PHE A 359 -5.18 -11.22 -18.60
C PHE A 359 -5.54 -9.96 -19.38
N GLU A 360 -6.11 -8.96 -18.73
CA GLU A 360 -6.61 -7.76 -19.38
C GLU A 360 -5.84 -6.49 -19.00
N ILE A 361 -5.53 -6.27 -17.72
CA ILE A 361 -5.00 -4.99 -17.25
C ILE A 361 -3.97 -5.19 -16.12
N LEU A 362 -2.90 -4.40 -16.15
CA LEU A 362 -1.95 -4.24 -15.06
C LEU A 362 -2.17 -2.90 -14.36
N PHE A 363 -2.33 -2.92 -13.04
CA PHE A 363 -2.36 -1.73 -12.19
C PHE A 363 -1.08 -1.61 -11.37
N LEU A 364 -0.51 -0.41 -11.31
CA LEU A 364 0.70 -0.08 -10.56
C LEU A 364 0.41 1.02 -9.54
N ALA A 365 0.92 0.88 -8.31
CA ALA A 365 0.88 1.92 -7.29
C ALA A 365 1.92 1.71 -6.18
N GLY A 366 2.00 2.68 -5.26
CA GLY A 366 2.87 2.64 -4.08
C GLY A 366 4.09 3.53 -4.18
N GLU A 367 4.54 3.78 -5.38
CA GLU A 367 5.54 4.77 -5.77
C GLU A 367 5.23 5.24 -7.20
N ARG A 368 5.81 6.35 -7.62
CA ARG A 368 5.66 6.80 -9.00
C ARG A 368 6.23 5.75 -9.97
N ALA A 369 5.42 5.32 -10.91
CA ALA A 369 5.88 4.46 -11.99
C ALA A 369 6.59 5.32 -13.04
N ASP A 370 7.87 5.01 -13.30
CA ASP A 370 8.62 5.70 -14.33
C ASP A 370 8.10 5.35 -15.74
N PRO A 371 8.09 6.33 -16.68
CA PRO A 371 7.56 6.12 -18.02
C PRO A 371 8.20 4.96 -18.78
N ASP A 372 9.50 4.70 -18.56
CA ASP A 372 10.24 3.63 -19.23
C ASP A 372 9.78 2.23 -18.77
N THR A 373 9.48 2.08 -17.49
CA THR A 373 8.92 0.83 -16.96
C THR A 373 7.50 0.58 -17.46
N ILE A 374 6.64 1.61 -17.50
CA ILE A 374 5.27 1.48 -18.02
C ILE A 374 5.30 1.09 -19.51
N LYS A 375 6.04 1.81 -20.34
CA LYS A 375 6.18 1.52 -21.77
C LYS A 375 6.71 0.11 -22.04
N TRP A 376 7.72 -0.31 -21.27
CA TRP A 376 8.25 -1.66 -21.37
C TRP A 376 7.19 -2.71 -21.02
N ALA A 377 6.44 -2.53 -19.94
CA ALA A 377 5.41 -3.45 -19.52
C ALA A 377 4.25 -3.53 -20.54
N GLU A 378 3.78 -2.38 -21.08
CA GLU A 378 2.76 -2.35 -22.15
C GLU A 378 3.24 -3.06 -23.42
N ASN A 379 4.48 -2.80 -23.83
CA ASN A 379 5.07 -3.43 -25.00
C ASN A 379 5.21 -4.96 -24.82
N LEU A 380 5.55 -5.40 -23.61
CA LEU A 380 5.70 -6.81 -23.27
C LEU A 380 4.35 -7.53 -23.20
N LEU A 381 3.41 -6.96 -22.47
CA LEU A 381 2.11 -7.57 -22.18
C LEU A 381 1.10 -7.38 -23.32
N LYS A 382 1.25 -6.35 -24.15
CA LYS A 382 0.25 -5.90 -25.13
C LYS A 382 -1.11 -5.62 -24.48
N LYS A 383 -1.11 -5.11 -23.27
CA LYS A 383 -2.26 -4.78 -22.42
C LYS A 383 -2.04 -3.42 -21.77
N PRO A 384 -3.13 -2.72 -21.38
CA PRO A 384 -3.02 -1.46 -20.65
C PRO A 384 -2.25 -1.63 -19.34
N VAL A 385 -1.39 -0.67 -19.05
CA VAL A 385 -0.69 -0.54 -17.77
C VAL A 385 -1.08 0.80 -17.14
N ILE A 386 -1.76 0.73 -16.01
CA ILE A 386 -2.37 1.87 -15.34
C ILE A 386 -1.58 2.17 -14.07
N ASP A 387 -0.90 3.33 -14.03
CA ASP A 387 -0.43 3.90 -12.79
C ASP A 387 -1.57 4.62 -12.09
N HIS A 388 -1.69 4.46 -10.77
CA HIS A 388 -2.71 5.13 -9.99
C HIS A 388 -2.18 5.51 -8.60
N TRP A 389 -2.73 6.58 -8.03
CA TRP A 389 -2.22 7.17 -6.80
C TRP A 389 -3.24 7.10 -5.67
N TRP A 390 -2.77 6.70 -4.51
CA TRP A 390 -3.47 6.65 -3.23
C TRP A 390 -2.53 6.53 -2.05
N GLN A 391 -3.07 6.54 -0.85
CA GLN A 391 -2.31 6.54 0.39
C GLN A 391 -2.92 5.56 1.39
N THR A 392 -2.16 5.20 2.44
CA THR A 392 -2.71 4.40 3.55
C THR A 392 -3.88 5.11 4.20
N GLU A 393 -3.81 6.42 4.32
CA GLU A 393 -4.84 7.30 4.86
C GLU A 393 -6.16 7.20 4.07
N THR A 394 -6.10 7.15 2.78
CA THR A 394 -7.31 7.10 1.93
C THR A 394 -7.85 5.68 1.75
N GLY A 395 -6.99 4.65 1.79
CA GLY A 395 -7.40 3.25 1.74
C GLY A 395 -7.82 2.73 0.37
N TRP A 396 -8.02 3.62 -0.61
CA TRP A 396 -8.35 3.33 -2.00
C TRP A 396 -7.92 4.48 -2.91
N ALA A 397 -7.98 4.28 -4.24
CA ALA A 397 -7.40 5.20 -5.20
C ALA A 397 -8.03 6.58 -5.18
N ILE A 398 -7.19 7.62 -5.12
CA ILE A 398 -7.56 9.05 -5.22
C ILE A 398 -7.60 9.47 -6.69
N SER A 399 -6.64 9.02 -7.48
CA SER A 399 -6.62 9.20 -8.94
C SER A 399 -6.27 7.89 -9.63
N ALA A 400 -6.88 7.63 -10.78
CA ALA A 400 -6.69 6.44 -11.59
C ALA A 400 -7.20 6.64 -13.01
N ASN A 401 -6.83 5.76 -13.92
CA ASN A 401 -7.60 5.49 -15.12
C ASN A 401 -8.68 4.49 -14.75
N CYS A 402 -9.94 4.95 -14.65
CA CYS A 402 -11.06 4.13 -14.15
C CYS A 402 -11.55 3.17 -15.25
N ALA A 403 -10.83 2.07 -15.46
CA ALA A 403 -11.06 1.13 -16.55
C ALA A 403 -12.48 0.54 -16.60
N GLY A 404 -13.18 0.46 -15.46
CA GLY A 404 -14.57 -0.01 -15.40
C GLY A 404 -15.62 1.05 -15.79
N LEU A 405 -15.20 2.30 -15.97
CA LEU A 405 -16.03 3.40 -16.47
C LEU A 405 -15.70 3.71 -17.92
N ASP A 406 -14.53 4.30 -18.14
CA ASP A 406 -13.97 4.63 -19.44
C ASP A 406 -12.45 4.47 -19.36
N LEU A 407 -11.86 3.75 -20.30
CA LEU A 407 -10.41 3.63 -20.39
C LEU A 407 -9.86 4.85 -21.15
N PHE A 408 -9.13 5.71 -20.43
CA PHE A 408 -8.47 6.88 -21.01
C PHE A 408 -7.15 6.51 -21.68
N GLU A 409 -6.67 7.41 -22.54
CA GLU A 409 -5.30 7.35 -23.02
C GLU A 409 -4.32 7.43 -21.84
N THR A 410 -3.32 6.57 -21.83
CA THR A 410 -2.26 6.59 -20.81
C THR A 410 -1.31 7.75 -21.07
N LYS A 411 -1.24 8.70 -20.13
CA LYS A 411 -0.16 9.69 -20.10
C LYS A 411 0.95 9.18 -19.17
N TYR A 412 2.07 8.78 -19.73
CA TYR A 412 3.15 8.15 -18.97
C TYR A 412 3.73 9.07 -17.89
N GLY A 413 3.71 8.61 -16.66
CA GLY A 413 4.11 9.36 -15.46
C GLY A 413 2.97 10.11 -14.76
N SER A 414 1.76 10.10 -15.34
CA SER A 414 0.53 10.55 -14.69
C SER A 414 -0.17 9.40 -13.97
N ALA A 415 -0.79 9.69 -12.84
CA ALA A 415 -1.64 8.77 -12.10
C ALA A 415 -3.11 8.76 -12.57
N GLY A 416 -3.38 9.15 -13.83
CA GLY A 416 -4.73 9.24 -14.36
C GLY A 416 -5.50 10.48 -13.90
N LYS A 417 -6.82 10.39 -13.82
CA LYS A 417 -7.72 11.48 -13.39
C LYS A 417 -8.27 11.22 -11.98
N ALA A 418 -8.83 12.26 -11.36
CA ALA A 418 -9.48 12.13 -10.07
C ALA A 418 -10.57 11.05 -10.08
N VAL A 419 -10.55 10.13 -9.12
CA VAL A 419 -11.59 9.11 -9.00
C VAL A 419 -12.89 9.76 -8.52
N PRO A 420 -14.07 9.38 -9.05
CA PRO A 420 -15.35 9.86 -8.54
C PRO A 420 -15.44 9.78 -7.01
N GLY A 421 -15.80 10.91 -6.39
CA GLY A 421 -15.80 11.11 -4.94
C GLY A 421 -14.64 11.97 -4.43
N TYR A 422 -13.51 12.05 -5.13
CA TYR A 422 -12.37 12.88 -4.74
C TYR A 422 -12.32 14.20 -5.51
N ASN A 423 -12.37 15.32 -4.78
CA ASN A 423 -12.18 16.66 -5.35
C ASN A 423 -10.71 17.08 -5.12
N ILE A 424 -9.84 16.67 -6.05
CA ILE A 424 -8.41 16.97 -6.00
C ILE A 424 -8.18 18.42 -6.46
N GLN A 425 -7.35 19.14 -5.70
CA GLN A 425 -6.90 20.49 -6.06
C GLN A 425 -5.41 20.64 -5.82
N ILE A 426 -4.81 21.62 -6.48
CA ILE A 426 -3.41 21.99 -6.32
C ILE A 426 -3.36 23.37 -5.69
N LEU A 427 -2.74 23.48 -4.52
CA LEU A 427 -2.61 24.75 -3.82
C LEU A 427 -1.17 25.22 -3.78
N LYS A 428 -0.99 26.53 -3.93
CA LYS A 428 0.29 27.20 -3.70
C LYS A 428 0.57 27.31 -2.19
N PRO A 429 1.80 27.66 -1.78
CA PRO A 429 2.12 27.84 -0.36
C PRO A 429 1.27 28.88 0.37
N ASP A 430 0.74 29.87 -0.35
CA ASP A 430 -0.16 30.89 0.18
C ASP A 430 -1.63 30.42 0.31
N GLY A 431 -1.91 29.16 -0.08
CA GLY A 431 -3.25 28.57 -0.05
C GLY A 431 -4.13 28.91 -1.26
N THR A 432 -3.63 29.67 -2.22
CA THR A 432 -4.35 29.96 -3.47
C THR A 432 -4.25 28.79 -4.45
N GLN A 433 -5.26 28.64 -5.30
CA GLN A 433 -5.29 27.57 -6.29
C GLN A 433 -4.24 27.81 -7.38
N ALA A 434 -3.46 26.76 -7.70
CA ALA A 434 -2.53 26.77 -8.82
C ALA A 434 -3.26 26.72 -10.18
N LYS A 435 -2.63 27.25 -11.21
CA LYS A 435 -3.12 27.13 -12.59
C LYS A 435 -2.88 25.71 -13.11
N PRO A 436 -3.56 25.29 -14.20
CA PRO A 436 -3.22 24.04 -14.88
C PRO A 436 -1.72 23.94 -15.17
N SER A 437 -1.15 22.76 -14.99
CA SER A 437 0.29 22.46 -15.14
C SER A 437 1.24 23.20 -14.18
N GLU A 438 0.73 24.03 -13.26
CA GLU A 438 1.52 24.70 -12.23
C GLU A 438 1.68 23.79 -11.00
N MET A 439 2.91 23.64 -10.52
CA MET A 439 3.25 22.81 -9.34
C MET A 439 2.74 23.41 -8.04
N GLY A 440 2.20 22.56 -7.16
CA GLY A 440 1.79 22.94 -5.82
C GLY A 440 1.62 21.73 -4.91
N ASP A 441 1.08 21.98 -3.72
CA ASP A 441 0.70 20.93 -2.79
C ASP A 441 -0.61 20.27 -3.27
N VAL A 442 -0.61 18.96 -3.39
CA VAL A 442 -1.80 18.20 -3.76
C VAL A 442 -2.69 18.06 -2.53
N VAL A 443 -3.92 18.53 -2.64
CA VAL A 443 -4.91 18.48 -1.55
C VAL A 443 -6.23 17.91 -2.03
N VAL A 444 -7.04 17.42 -1.11
CA VAL A 444 -8.40 16.94 -1.42
C VAL A 444 -9.40 17.76 -0.62
N LYS A 445 -10.40 18.33 -1.31
CA LYS A 445 -11.46 19.12 -0.67
C LYS A 445 -12.32 18.24 0.24
N LEU A 446 -12.62 18.73 1.43
CA LEU A 446 -13.44 18.04 2.42
C LEU A 446 -14.95 18.20 2.11
N PRO A 447 -15.79 17.23 2.51
CA PRO A 447 -15.45 15.98 3.20
C PRO A 447 -14.77 14.98 2.26
N LEU A 448 -13.89 14.14 2.84
CA LEU A 448 -13.33 13.00 2.10
C LEU A 448 -14.43 11.97 1.81
N PRO A 449 -14.35 11.20 0.70
CA PRO A 449 -15.32 10.15 0.41
C PRO A 449 -15.25 9.01 1.44
N PRO A 450 -16.29 8.13 1.51
CA PRO A 450 -16.27 6.98 2.41
C PRO A 450 -15.07 6.06 2.15
N GLY A 451 -14.71 5.26 3.15
CA GLY A 451 -13.55 4.36 3.08
C GLY A 451 -12.20 5.02 3.32
N THR A 452 -12.16 6.35 3.53
CA THR A 452 -10.98 7.07 4.01
C THR A 452 -10.89 7.01 5.54
N PHE A 453 -9.76 7.42 6.11
CA PHE A 453 -9.59 7.37 7.56
C PHE A 453 -10.42 8.46 8.27
N PRO A 454 -11.28 8.10 9.23
CA PRO A 454 -12.04 9.09 10.01
C PRO A 454 -11.18 9.79 11.06
N THR A 455 -10.11 9.16 11.53
CA THR A 455 -9.16 9.68 12.50
C THR A 455 -7.90 8.81 12.61
N LEU A 456 -6.98 9.20 13.50
CA LEU A 456 -5.86 8.40 13.99
C LEU A 456 -6.20 7.76 15.33
N TRP A 457 -5.75 6.53 15.57
CA TRP A 457 -5.99 5.83 16.82
C TRP A 457 -5.45 6.62 18.02
N LYS A 458 -6.34 6.96 18.96
CA LYS A 458 -6.05 7.76 20.17
C LYS A 458 -5.33 9.08 19.91
N ALA A 459 -5.42 9.65 18.70
CA ALA A 459 -4.63 10.80 18.30
C ALA A 459 -5.41 11.81 17.43
N ASP A 460 -6.65 12.13 17.81
CA ASP A 460 -7.54 13.07 17.12
C ASP A 460 -6.89 14.47 16.94
N LYS A 461 -6.15 14.95 17.94
CA LYS A 461 -5.40 16.19 17.83
C LYS A 461 -4.37 16.13 16.71
N ARG A 462 -3.57 15.04 16.65
CA ARG A 462 -2.57 14.82 15.61
C ARG A 462 -3.20 14.67 14.22
N TYR A 463 -4.36 14.02 14.12
CA TYR A 463 -5.15 13.95 12.88
C TYR A 463 -5.49 15.34 12.37
N LYS A 464 -6.07 16.18 13.23
CA LYS A 464 -6.46 17.53 12.90
C LYS A 464 -5.27 18.40 12.51
N GLU A 465 -4.25 18.49 13.37
CA GLU A 465 -3.08 19.36 13.18
C GLU A 465 -2.25 18.98 11.94
N ASN A 466 -2.10 17.67 11.65
CA ASN A 466 -1.24 17.25 10.55
C ASN A 466 -1.97 17.26 9.21
N TYR A 467 -3.24 16.88 9.16
CA TYR A 467 -3.89 16.60 7.88
C TYR A 467 -4.97 17.63 7.51
N MET A 468 -5.62 18.29 8.47
CA MET A 468 -6.81 19.11 8.23
C MET A 468 -6.58 20.60 8.44
N ASP A 469 -5.76 20.99 9.42
CA ASP A 469 -5.48 22.39 9.74
C ASP A 469 -4.51 23.10 8.77
N PRO A 470 -3.56 22.40 8.10
CA PRO A 470 -2.61 23.07 7.20
C PRO A 470 -3.28 23.85 6.05
N TYR A 471 -4.40 23.34 5.55
CA TYR A 471 -5.23 24.02 4.54
C TYR A 471 -6.70 23.90 4.95
N LYS A 472 -7.28 25.02 5.40
CA LYS A 472 -8.67 25.01 5.88
C LYS A 472 -9.65 24.52 4.80
N GLY A 473 -10.42 23.47 5.10
CA GLY A 473 -11.38 22.87 4.19
C GLY A 473 -10.77 21.81 3.24
N TYR A 474 -9.50 21.45 3.46
CA TYR A 474 -8.82 20.44 2.64
C TYR A 474 -8.08 19.42 3.49
N TYR A 475 -7.98 18.21 2.99
CA TYR A 475 -7.06 17.19 3.44
C TYR A 475 -5.69 17.40 2.78
N LYS A 476 -4.64 17.53 3.58
CA LYS A 476 -3.26 17.63 3.11
C LYS A 476 -2.68 16.24 2.87
N THR A 477 -2.35 15.95 1.61
CA THR A 477 -1.82 14.63 1.22
C THR A 477 -0.33 14.45 1.50
N TYR A 478 0.41 15.54 1.69
CA TYR A 478 1.88 15.58 1.73
C TYR A 478 2.55 15.17 0.41
N ASP A 479 1.79 15.16 -0.68
CA ASP A 479 2.33 15.01 -2.03
C ASP A 479 2.30 16.35 -2.76
N ALA A 480 3.26 16.57 -3.64
CA ALA A 480 3.36 17.71 -4.52
C ALA A 480 3.18 17.28 -5.97
N GLY A 481 2.50 18.09 -6.75
CA GLY A 481 2.17 17.74 -8.12
C GLY A 481 1.44 18.84 -8.86
N HIS A 482 0.84 18.51 -9.97
CA HIS A 482 -0.01 19.41 -10.76
C HIS A 482 -1.15 18.62 -11.41
N ILE A 483 -2.13 19.35 -11.93
CA ILE A 483 -3.18 18.84 -12.81
C ILE A 483 -2.98 19.53 -14.16
N ASP A 484 -2.92 18.76 -15.26
CA ASP A 484 -2.77 19.33 -16.59
C ASP A 484 -4.11 19.84 -17.16
N GLU A 485 -4.07 20.42 -18.36
CA GLU A 485 -5.23 21.01 -19.04
C GLU A 485 -6.32 19.97 -19.36
N ASP A 486 -5.95 18.69 -19.49
CA ASP A 486 -6.88 17.58 -19.74
C ASP A 486 -7.39 16.93 -18.45
N GLY A 487 -7.00 17.45 -17.28
CA GLY A 487 -7.42 16.98 -15.96
C GLY A 487 -6.65 15.76 -15.43
N TYR A 488 -5.52 15.41 -16.03
CA TYR A 488 -4.66 14.35 -15.50
C TYR A 488 -3.84 14.83 -14.32
N VAL A 489 -3.74 13.99 -13.29
CA VAL A 489 -3.04 14.25 -12.05
C VAL A 489 -1.60 13.72 -12.15
N TRP A 490 -0.64 14.56 -11.84
CA TRP A 490 0.78 14.26 -11.87
C TRP A 490 1.34 14.38 -10.45
N ILE A 491 1.68 13.26 -9.83
CA ILE A 491 2.32 13.22 -8.51
C ILE A 491 3.83 13.21 -8.73
N MET A 492 4.49 14.31 -8.36
CA MET A 492 5.89 14.52 -8.70
C MET A 492 6.85 14.18 -7.56
N SER A 493 6.45 14.40 -6.30
CA SER A 493 7.26 14.09 -5.11
C SER A 493 6.43 14.18 -3.84
N ARG A 494 7.01 13.75 -2.72
CA ARG A 494 6.53 14.16 -1.40
C ARG A 494 6.87 15.62 -1.14
N THR A 495 6.06 16.33 -0.37
CA THR A 495 6.36 17.74 -0.02
C THR A 495 7.59 17.87 0.86
N ASP A 496 7.94 16.83 1.62
CA ASP A 496 9.15 16.70 2.41
C ASP A 496 10.40 16.30 1.58
N ASP A 497 10.21 15.80 0.36
CA ASP A 497 11.29 15.48 -0.61
C ASP A 497 11.54 16.63 -1.62
N ILE A 498 10.81 17.74 -1.54
CA ILE A 498 11.06 18.92 -2.37
C ILE A 498 12.37 19.60 -1.92
N ILE A 499 13.23 19.91 -2.90
CA ILE A 499 14.51 20.57 -2.65
C ILE A 499 14.35 22.09 -2.83
N ASN A 500 14.67 22.87 -1.80
CA ASN A 500 14.62 24.32 -1.88
C ASN A 500 15.98 24.89 -2.23
N VAL A 501 16.18 25.20 -3.53
CA VAL A 501 17.42 25.77 -4.05
C VAL A 501 17.26 27.27 -4.19
N ALA A 502 17.85 28.06 -3.30
CA ALA A 502 17.78 29.54 -3.34
C ALA A 502 16.35 30.09 -3.53
N GLY A 503 15.36 29.48 -2.83
CA GLY A 503 13.95 29.85 -2.93
C GLY A 503 13.16 29.15 -4.03
N HIS A 504 13.79 28.39 -4.91
CA HIS A 504 13.11 27.60 -5.92
C HIS A 504 12.78 26.21 -5.40
N ARG A 505 11.51 25.82 -5.48
CA ARG A 505 11.03 24.48 -5.07
C ARG A 505 11.18 23.52 -6.25
N LEU A 506 12.11 22.60 -6.15
CA LEU A 506 12.44 21.63 -7.22
C LEU A 506 12.01 20.22 -6.81
N SER A 507 11.34 19.53 -7.73
CA SER A 507 10.90 18.16 -7.54
C SER A 507 12.05 17.17 -7.73
N THR A 508 12.26 16.30 -6.76
CA THR A 508 13.17 15.15 -6.89
C THR A 508 12.74 14.22 -8.02
N GLY A 509 11.44 13.98 -8.15
CA GLY A 509 10.87 13.11 -9.19
C GLY A 509 11.13 13.62 -10.62
N SER A 510 11.05 14.95 -10.85
CA SER A 510 11.36 15.52 -12.17
C SER A 510 12.82 15.30 -12.56
N MET A 511 13.74 15.43 -11.60
CA MET A 511 15.15 15.16 -11.83
C MET A 511 15.41 13.67 -12.06
N GLU A 512 14.79 12.81 -11.29
CA GLU A 512 14.89 11.36 -11.43
C GLU A 512 14.38 10.88 -12.79
N GLU A 513 13.30 11.47 -13.30
CA GLU A 513 12.78 11.18 -14.63
C GLU A 513 13.82 11.47 -15.71
N ILE A 514 14.45 12.66 -15.65
CA ILE A 514 15.49 13.04 -16.59
C ILE A 514 16.71 12.10 -16.49
N LEU A 515 17.13 11.75 -15.27
CA LEU A 515 18.25 10.82 -15.05
C LEU A 515 17.95 9.43 -15.61
N SER A 516 16.70 8.97 -15.53
CA SER A 516 16.29 7.66 -16.03
C SER A 516 16.33 7.53 -17.54
N GLU A 517 16.32 8.66 -18.29
CA GLU A 517 16.48 8.67 -19.75
C GLU A 517 17.92 8.34 -20.20
N ASN A 518 18.91 8.47 -19.29
CA ASN A 518 20.28 8.11 -19.64
C ASN A 518 20.39 6.58 -19.82
N THR A 519 20.86 6.16 -20.98
CA THR A 519 20.93 4.74 -21.38
C THR A 519 21.78 3.87 -20.45
N SER A 520 22.71 4.48 -19.71
CA SER A 520 23.59 3.79 -18.75
C SER A 520 22.97 3.63 -17.36
N VAL A 521 21.92 4.40 -17.02
CA VAL A 521 21.29 4.39 -15.70
C VAL A 521 20.23 3.30 -15.61
N ALA A 522 20.31 2.45 -14.59
CA ALA A 522 19.31 1.43 -14.27
C ALA A 522 18.29 1.93 -13.23
N GLU A 523 18.78 2.61 -12.18
CA GLU A 523 17.97 3.20 -11.13
C GLU A 523 18.61 4.52 -10.69
N CYS A 524 17.79 5.45 -10.22
CA CYS A 524 18.30 6.70 -9.67
C CYS A 524 17.45 7.19 -8.50
N ALA A 525 18.03 8.03 -7.68
CA ALA A 525 17.36 8.77 -6.62
C ALA A 525 17.98 10.16 -6.51
N VAL A 526 17.14 11.17 -6.32
CA VAL A 526 17.57 12.54 -6.04
C VAL A 526 17.10 12.95 -4.66
N LEU A 527 17.94 13.65 -3.92
CA LEU A 527 17.64 14.17 -2.59
C LEU A 527 18.31 15.54 -2.37
N GLY A 528 17.78 16.33 -1.46
CA GLY A 528 18.38 17.59 -1.05
C GLY A 528 19.46 17.36 0.00
N ILE A 529 20.58 18.04 -0.14
CA ILE A 529 21.63 18.17 0.88
C ILE A 529 21.84 19.62 1.22
N ALA A 530 22.31 19.90 2.44
CA ALA A 530 22.52 21.26 2.92
C ALA A 530 23.58 22.01 2.11
N ASP A 531 23.32 23.28 1.81
CA ASP A 531 24.25 24.20 1.17
C ASP A 531 24.20 25.57 1.85
N ASN A 532 25.36 26.11 2.21
CA ASN A 532 25.48 27.36 2.98
C ASN A 532 24.94 28.59 2.25
N LEU A 533 24.92 28.60 0.91
CA LEU A 533 24.49 29.75 0.13
C LEU A 533 23.06 29.61 -0.41
N LYS A 534 22.66 28.39 -0.75
CA LYS A 534 21.39 28.11 -1.43
C LYS A 534 20.35 27.43 -0.56
N GLY A 535 20.67 27.18 0.72
CA GLY A 535 19.86 26.41 1.66
C GLY A 535 19.99 24.91 1.39
N GLN A 536 19.60 24.46 0.19
CA GLN A 536 19.81 23.08 -0.27
C GLN A 536 20.31 23.05 -1.72
N ILE A 537 20.98 21.95 -2.06
CA ILE A 537 21.31 21.59 -3.45
C ILE A 537 20.98 20.11 -3.68
N PRO A 538 20.66 19.72 -4.92
CA PRO A 538 20.39 18.32 -5.24
C PRO A 538 21.66 17.47 -5.22
N LEU A 539 21.52 16.24 -4.70
CA LEU A 539 22.46 15.14 -4.82
C LEU A 539 21.76 13.99 -5.57
N GLY A 540 22.34 13.54 -6.68
CA GLY A 540 21.88 12.37 -7.43
C GLY A 540 22.65 11.11 -7.01
N LEU A 541 21.95 10.04 -6.73
CA LEU A 541 22.49 8.68 -6.63
C LEU A 541 22.06 7.91 -7.88
N ILE A 542 22.98 7.27 -8.58
CA ILE A 542 22.67 6.46 -9.76
C ILE A 542 23.23 5.05 -9.63
N VAL A 543 22.44 4.06 -10.05
CA VAL A 543 22.85 2.68 -10.23
C VAL A 543 22.98 2.42 -11.72
N LEU A 544 24.11 1.90 -12.16
CA LEU A 544 24.37 1.63 -13.57
C LEU A 544 23.78 0.29 -14.01
N LYS A 545 23.43 0.18 -15.28
CA LYS A 545 23.05 -1.09 -15.91
C LYS A 545 24.23 -2.06 -15.92
N PHE A 546 23.92 -3.34 -15.93
CA PHE A 546 24.98 -4.35 -16.04
C PHE A 546 25.71 -4.24 -17.38
N GLY A 547 27.04 -4.38 -17.34
CA GLY A 547 27.88 -4.36 -18.56
C GLY A 547 28.19 -2.97 -19.15
N VAL A 548 27.86 -1.89 -18.45
CA VAL A 548 28.23 -0.54 -18.87
C VAL A 548 29.76 -0.38 -18.78
N ALA A 549 30.41 -0.21 -19.92
CA ALA A 549 31.86 -0.04 -20.02
C ALA A 549 32.32 1.43 -19.92
N LYS A 550 31.35 2.39 -19.97
CA LYS A 550 31.64 3.82 -19.95
C LYS A 550 32.15 4.28 -18.59
N ASN A 551 33.09 5.24 -18.58
CA ASN A 551 33.62 5.80 -17.34
C ASN A 551 32.50 6.46 -16.50
N HIS A 552 32.51 6.22 -15.21
CA HIS A 552 31.53 6.76 -14.26
C HIS A 552 31.50 8.30 -14.24
N GLU A 553 32.66 8.96 -14.40
CA GLU A 553 32.75 10.41 -14.46
C GLU A 553 32.04 10.98 -15.70
N ASP A 554 32.16 10.32 -16.85
CA ASP A 554 31.52 10.75 -18.08
C ASP A 554 30.01 10.60 -17.99
N ILE A 555 29.53 9.48 -17.41
CA ILE A 555 28.10 9.28 -17.15
C ILE A 555 27.57 10.35 -16.20
N SER A 556 28.31 10.67 -15.14
CA SER A 556 27.91 11.71 -14.19
C SER A 556 27.83 13.10 -14.87
N LYS A 557 28.80 13.44 -15.72
CA LYS A 557 28.80 14.70 -16.48
C LYS A 557 27.59 14.78 -17.43
N GLU A 558 27.28 13.70 -18.14
CA GLU A 558 26.11 13.63 -19.00
C GLU A 558 24.81 13.83 -18.22
N CYS A 559 24.65 13.13 -17.12
CA CYS A 559 23.48 13.25 -16.26
C CYS A 559 23.32 14.68 -15.72
N ILE A 560 24.40 15.32 -15.29
CA ILE A 560 24.40 16.72 -14.86
C ILE A 560 23.97 17.64 -16.02
N GLN A 561 24.52 17.41 -17.21
CA GLN A 561 24.19 18.21 -18.39
C GLN A 561 22.72 18.04 -18.80
N MET A 562 22.17 16.82 -18.75
CA MET A 562 20.76 16.55 -19.02
C MET A 562 19.82 17.34 -18.08
N ILE A 563 20.12 17.37 -16.78
CA ILE A 563 19.36 18.17 -15.80
C ILE A 563 19.48 19.66 -16.13
N ARG A 564 20.68 20.13 -16.45
CA ARG A 564 20.93 21.51 -16.78
C ARG A 564 20.18 21.96 -18.03
N ASP A 565 20.09 21.10 -19.04
CA ASP A 565 19.42 21.41 -20.32
C ASP A 565 17.89 21.39 -20.16
N LYS A 566 17.35 20.49 -19.35
CA LYS A 566 15.90 20.30 -19.23
C LYS A 566 15.24 21.11 -18.10
N ILE A 567 15.93 21.32 -16.98
CA ILE A 567 15.42 22.11 -15.83
C ILE A 567 16.08 23.49 -15.77
N GLY A 568 17.32 23.59 -16.23
CA GLY A 568 18.09 24.83 -16.22
C GLY A 568 19.09 24.92 -15.07
N PRO A 569 19.98 25.96 -15.13
CA PRO A 569 21.01 26.20 -14.10
C PRO A 569 20.45 26.45 -12.69
N VAL A 570 19.18 26.81 -12.60
CA VAL A 570 18.45 27.05 -11.33
C VAL A 570 18.46 25.82 -10.41
N ALA A 571 18.49 24.62 -11.00
CA ALA A 571 18.55 23.37 -10.23
C ALA A 571 19.82 23.23 -9.40
N ALA A 572 20.90 23.92 -9.77
CA ALA A 572 22.21 23.81 -9.11
C ALA A 572 22.71 22.35 -8.97
N PHE A 573 22.27 21.48 -9.90
CA PHE A 573 22.57 20.06 -9.88
C PHE A 573 24.03 19.84 -10.29
N LYS A 574 24.87 19.48 -9.33
CA LYS A 574 26.32 19.35 -9.52
C LYS A 574 26.87 18.01 -9.04
N ASN A 575 26.14 17.32 -8.16
CA ASN A 575 26.64 16.17 -7.45
C ASN A 575 25.90 14.92 -7.91
N ILE A 576 26.65 13.97 -8.47
CA ILE A 576 26.17 12.61 -8.76
C ILE A 576 27.13 11.62 -8.18
N VAL A 577 26.60 10.59 -7.54
CA VAL A 577 27.38 9.49 -6.97
C VAL A 577 26.87 8.18 -7.56
N VAL A 578 27.77 7.42 -8.16
CA VAL A 578 27.48 6.07 -8.63
C VAL A 578 27.52 5.13 -7.42
N VAL A 579 26.41 4.40 -7.21
CA VAL A 579 26.25 3.46 -6.11
C VAL A 579 25.91 2.07 -6.64
N LYS A 580 26.20 1.03 -5.87
CA LYS A 580 25.87 -0.34 -6.26
C LYS A 580 24.37 -0.61 -6.26
N ARG A 581 23.67 -0.03 -5.31
CA ARG A 581 22.23 -0.17 -5.09
C ARG A 581 21.68 1.02 -4.32
N LEU A 582 20.37 1.28 -4.43
CA LEU A 582 19.70 2.34 -3.66
C LEU A 582 19.20 1.80 -2.31
N PRO A 583 19.28 2.61 -1.24
CA PRO A 583 18.73 2.24 0.07
C PRO A 583 17.21 2.31 0.02
N LYS A 584 16.58 1.17 0.19
CA LYS A 584 15.12 1.03 0.08
C LYS A 584 14.53 0.43 1.36
N THR A 585 13.26 0.74 1.58
CA THR A 585 12.44 -0.04 2.49
C THR A 585 12.09 -1.38 1.86
N ARG A 586 11.63 -2.34 2.66
CA ARG A 586 11.10 -3.63 2.18
C ARG A 586 9.92 -3.50 1.22
N SER A 587 9.21 -2.36 1.25
CA SER A 587 8.17 -2.02 0.30
C SER A 587 8.68 -1.32 -0.98
N GLY A 588 10.01 -1.17 -1.12
CA GLY A 588 10.64 -0.56 -2.29
C GLY A 588 10.85 0.94 -2.22
N LYS A 589 10.33 1.65 -1.21
CA LYS A 589 10.50 3.11 -1.08
C LYS A 589 11.94 3.48 -0.78
N ILE A 590 12.47 4.45 -1.53
CA ILE A 590 13.82 4.97 -1.33
C ILE A 590 13.90 5.79 -0.05
N LEU A 591 14.95 5.55 0.75
CA LEU A 591 15.17 6.20 2.05
C LEU A 591 15.91 7.55 1.91
N ARG A 592 15.36 8.48 1.09
CA ARG A 592 15.99 9.78 0.79
C ARG A 592 16.36 10.57 2.04
N GLY A 593 15.43 10.69 2.98
CA GLY A 593 15.67 11.43 4.23
C GLY A 593 16.79 10.85 5.10
N THR A 594 17.01 9.53 5.08
CA THR A 594 18.13 8.91 5.80
C THR A 594 19.44 9.19 5.09
N VAL A 595 19.47 9.07 3.75
CA VAL A 595 20.67 9.39 2.96
C VAL A 595 21.03 10.87 3.07
N GLY A 596 20.05 11.78 3.06
CA GLY A 596 20.28 13.21 3.28
C GLY A 596 20.97 13.48 4.61
N LYS A 597 20.49 12.85 5.70
CA LYS A 597 21.14 12.98 7.01
C LYS A 597 22.57 12.42 7.03
N ILE A 598 22.83 11.33 6.31
CA ILE A 598 24.18 10.80 6.16
C ILE A 598 25.07 11.80 5.40
N ALA A 599 24.55 12.37 4.30
CA ALA A 599 25.27 13.35 3.49
C ALA A 599 25.53 14.66 4.26
N ASP A 600 24.59 15.09 5.10
CA ASP A 600 24.71 16.28 5.94
C ASP A 600 25.47 15.98 7.25
N GLN A 601 25.91 14.77 7.48
CA GLN A 601 26.62 14.30 8.69
C GLN A 601 25.85 14.58 9.98
N VAL A 602 24.52 14.51 9.94
CA VAL A 602 23.65 14.66 11.12
C VAL A 602 23.19 13.30 11.65
N PRO A 603 22.96 13.18 12.97
CA PRO A 603 22.49 11.93 13.56
C PRO A 603 21.16 11.48 12.95
N TYR A 604 21.04 10.18 12.70
CA TYR A 604 19.80 9.56 12.24
C TYR A 604 19.48 8.30 13.03
N LYS A 605 18.20 8.01 13.11
CA LYS A 605 17.72 6.73 13.65
C LYS A 605 17.63 5.70 12.53
N MET A 606 18.13 4.48 12.75
CA MET A 606 18.03 3.40 11.78
C MET A 606 16.57 3.20 11.37
N PRO A 607 16.23 3.28 10.06
CA PRO A 607 14.85 3.07 9.62
C PRO A 607 14.43 1.62 9.85
N ALA A 608 13.37 1.42 10.62
CA ALA A 608 12.85 0.08 10.95
C ALA A 608 12.37 -0.71 9.74
N THR A 609 12.01 -0.02 8.68
CA THR A 609 11.51 -0.62 7.42
C THR A 609 12.59 -0.87 6.39
N ILE A 610 13.85 -0.60 6.70
CA ILE A 610 14.96 -0.81 5.76
C ILE A 610 15.07 -2.28 5.37
N ASP A 611 15.30 -2.53 4.09
CA ASP A 611 15.43 -3.89 3.57
C ASP A 611 16.75 -4.53 4.02
N ASP A 612 17.84 -3.81 3.84
CA ASP A 612 19.19 -4.24 4.26
C ASP A 612 19.94 -3.05 4.90
N PRO A 613 20.19 -3.08 6.23
CA PRO A 613 20.88 -1.99 6.93
C PRO A 613 22.30 -1.72 6.43
N VAL A 614 23.03 -2.75 5.94
CA VAL A 614 24.42 -2.65 5.44
C VAL A 614 24.54 -1.64 4.30
N ILE A 615 23.47 -1.44 3.54
CA ILE A 615 23.46 -0.49 2.42
C ILE A 615 23.76 0.94 2.83
N LEU A 616 23.42 1.36 4.05
CA LEU A 616 23.70 2.72 4.52
C LEU A 616 25.20 2.97 4.69
N ASP A 617 25.96 1.96 5.12
CA ASP A 617 27.41 2.03 5.20
C ASP A 617 28.05 2.03 3.80
N GLU A 618 27.51 1.24 2.85
CA GLU A 618 27.94 1.27 1.44
C GLU A 618 27.71 2.66 0.81
N ILE A 619 26.56 3.29 1.07
CA ILE A 619 26.26 4.66 0.62
C ILE A 619 27.22 5.66 1.26
N LYS A 620 27.43 5.60 2.58
CA LYS A 620 28.36 6.48 3.28
C LYS A 620 29.77 6.41 2.68
N LEU A 621 30.28 5.22 2.44
CA LEU A 621 31.57 5.03 1.79
C LEU A 621 31.61 5.62 0.36
N SER A 622 30.51 5.49 -0.39
CA SER A 622 30.41 6.07 -1.75
C SER A 622 30.40 7.60 -1.70
N LEU A 623 29.72 8.20 -0.73
CA LEU A 623 29.68 9.65 -0.52
C LEU A 623 31.06 10.20 -0.11
N ILE A 624 31.80 9.46 0.74
CA ILE A 624 33.18 9.82 1.10
C ILE A 624 34.09 9.78 -0.13
N LYS A 625 34.03 8.70 -0.93
CA LYS A 625 34.82 8.57 -2.16
C LYS A 625 34.53 9.67 -3.19
N ALA A 626 33.28 10.13 -3.25
CA ALA A 626 32.86 11.21 -4.11
C ALA A 626 33.17 12.62 -3.56
N GLY A 627 33.74 12.73 -2.36
CA GLY A 627 34.08 14.01 -1.73
C GLY A 627 32.87 14.82 -1.24
N ILE A 628 31.69 14.19 -1.14
CA ILE A 628 30.47 14.84 -0.63
C ILE A 628 30.57 15.02 0.87
N ILE A 629 31.09 14.05 1.59
CA ILE A 629 31.31 14.10 3.05
C ILE A 629 32.77 13.86 3.39
N LYS A 630 33.20 14.47 4.47
CA LYS A 630 34.55 14.25 5.04
C LYS A 630 34.57 12.98 5.89
N ASN A 631 35.74 12.33 5.95
CA ASN A 631 35.96 11.18 6.82
C ASN A 631 35.73 11.50 8.30
#